data_afac72007aa031904832a19b598d3f20
#
_entry.id   afac72007aa031904832a19b598d3f20
#
_cell.length_a   1.000
_cell.length_b   1.000
_cell.length_c   1.000
_cell.angle_alpha   90.00
_cell.angle_beta   90.00
_cell.angle_gamma   90.00
#
_symmetry.space_group_name_H-M   'P 1'
#
loop_
_entity.id
_entity.type
_entity.pdbx_description
1 polymer ?
#
loop_
_entity_poly.entity_id
_entity_poly.type
_entity_poly.pdbx_seq_one_letter_code
_entity_poly.pdbx_strand_id
1 'polypeptide(L)'
;MISSLSFLVLVPCALAQQAPWGRADIPVSSHDRVYAADQTSNTVSVIDPANNKLLGVIRLGDPVPGALSPLYKGQLLVHGLGHSPDSKILAVVSVGSNSVTLIDTSTNKVKGTIYVGRSPHEAFFTPDGRELWITVRGENYVSVIDPALMKEMRRIQMADGPGMTAFGPDGRYGFVCSSFNPELAVVDVASHRIVKRLPQASPFCPNIAVTPENDEVWITLKDTGRVQVYSATPPFEQRALLETGPITNHINFANNRNGKFAYVTIGGINVVKAFRRGAAPQLVATIPVGDLPHGIWPSGDGSRIYVAFENGGAAAAIDTLTNKVVAEIPIGQTTQALVYVPNAVPNGQGTENLSPLGEAGNSAHLHLESAGTSFPDAQASVSVNSLGLLDLVEIAAEGLAPAVQYDVYITDSNRPPFGKREPLAILKTNADGAGIVQVIGPLKVLAASGSAAPTSSPQRFLIVTNRDDASQIVLRQTSASSNQ
;
A
#
# COMPACT_ATOMS: atom_id res chain seq x y z
N MET A 1 -15.56 -56.38 25.23
CA MET A 1 -16.09 -55.19 24.55
C MET A 1 -15.11 -54.06 24.81
N ILE A 2 -14.26 -53.76 23.83
CA ILE A 2 -13.29 -52.67 23.93
C ILE A 2 -13.89 -51.52 23.12
N SER A 3 -14.31 -50.47 23.83
CA SER A 3 -14.85 -49.27 23.23
C SER A 3 -13.68 -48.39 22.71
N SER A 4 -13.55 -48.30 21.42
CA SER A 4 -12.58 -47.37 20.77
C SER A 4 -13.12 -45.94 20.82
N LEU A 5 -12.50 -45.12 21.67
CA LEU A 5 -12.72 -43.67 21.67
C LEU A 5 -11.98 -43.08 20.47
N SER A 6 -12.71 -42.69 19.42
CA SER A 6 -12.17 -41.90 18.34
C SER A 6 -11.98 -40.44 18.80
N PHE A 7 -10.75 -40.03 19.01
CA PHE A 7 -10.41 -38.60 19.19
C PHE A 7 -10.57 -37.91 17.86
N LEU A 8 -11.59 -37.08 17.77
CA LEU A 8 -11.73 -36.08 16.68
C LEU A 8 -10.66 -35.01 16.92
N VAL A 9 -9.55 -35.11 16.22
CA VAL A 9 -8.57 -34.02 16.19
C VAL A 9 -9.20 -32.88 15.36
N LEU A 10 -9.75 -31.89 16.04
CA LEU A 10 -10.07 -30.60 15.43
C LEU A 10 -8.75 -29.98 14.99
N VAL A 11 -8.43 -30.10 13.70
CA VAL A 11 -7.38 -29.32 13.07
C VAL A 11 -7.87 -27.87 13.13
N PRO A 12 -7.19 -26.94 13.80
CA PRO A 12 -7.57 -25.54 13.74
C PRO A 12 -7.49 -25.12 12.28
N CYS A 13 -8.60 -24.60 11.75
CA CYS A 13 -8.67 -24.05 10.41
C CYS A 13 -7.65 -22.90 10.36
N ALA A 14 -6.60 -23.04 9.59
CA ALA A 14 -5.58 -22.01 9.42
C ALA A 14 -6.26 -20.75 8.86
N LEU A 15 -6.08 -19.64 9.54
CA LEU A 15 -6.64 -18.35 9.12
C LEU A 15 -5.88 -17.89 7.88
N ALA A 16 -6.59 -17.67 6.79
CA ALA A 16 -5.99 -17.11 5.59
C ALA A 16 -5.46 -15.70 5.85
N GLN A 17 -4.43 -15.31 5.11
CA GLN A 17 -3.82 -13.99 5.13
C GLN A 17 -4.76 -12.93 4.53
N GLN A 18 -5.94 -12.82 5.04
CA GLN A 18 -6.97 -11.86 4.60
C GLN A 18 -7.72 -11.35 5.81
N ALA A 19 -8.61 -10.38 5.58
CA ALA A 19 -9.47 -9.89 6.63
C ALA A 19 -10.01 -11.05 7.49
N PRO A 20 -10.05 -10.88 8.81
CA PRO A 20 -10.46 -11.94 9.70
C PRO A 20 -11.83 -12.49 9.31
N TRP A 21 -11.95 -13.78 9.36
CA TRP A 21 -13.15 -14.56 9.06
C TRP A 21 -14.31 -14.14 9.95
N GLY A 22 -15.07 -13.16 9.63
CA GLY A 22 -16.40 -12.86 10.18
C GLY A 22 -16.68 -13.14 11.66
N ARG A 23 -15.70 -13.60 12.42
CA ARG A 23 -15.75 -13.81 13.83
C ARG A 23 -15.03 -12.67 14.52
N ALA A 24 -15.80 -11.76 15.01
CA ALA A 24 -15.36 -10.64 15.85
C ALA A 24 -14.89 -11.09 17.24
N ASP A 25 -14.18 -12.20 17.33
CA ASP A 25 -13.88 -12.89 18.60
C ASP A 25 -12.36 -12.98 18.90
N ILE A 26 -11.51 -12.39 18.05
CA ILE A 26 -10.09 -12.22 18.37
C ILE A 26 -9.86 -10.77 18.78
N PRO A 27 -9.98 -10.43 20.07
CA PRO A 27 -9.85 -9.05 20.52
C PRO A 27 -8.43 -8.53 20.26
N VAL A 28 -8.31 -7.24 19.96
CA VAL A 28 -7.02 -6.56 19.83
C VAL A 28 -6.22 -6.74 21.11
N SER A 29 -4.99 -7.19 20.99
CA SER A 29 -4.13 -7.55 22.11
C SER A 29 -2.72 -6.99 21.93
N SER A 30 -1.97 -6.88 23.02
CA SER A 30 -0.54 -6.52 23.01
C SER A 30 0.35 -7.62 22.40
N HIS A 31 -0.21 -8.81 22.13
CA HIS A 31 0.47 -9.88 21.41
C HIS A 31 0.37 -9.74 19.88
N ASP A 32 -0.52 -8.87 19.41
CA ASP A 32 -0.69 -8.58 18.00
C ASP A 32 0.31 -7.54 17.51
N ARG A 33 0.54 -7.47 16.21
CA ARG A 33 1.35 -6.42 15.59
C ARG A 33 0.69 -5.90 14.32
N VAL A 34 0.87 -4.60 14.08
CA VAL A 34 0.69 -4.01 12.76
C VAL A 34 2.07 -3.73 12.20
N TYR A 35 2.33 -4.27 11.02
CA TYR A 35 3.55 -4.03 10.27
C TYR A 35 3.25 -3.11 9.09
N ALA A 36 4.10 -2.10 8.88
CA ALA A 36 3.95 -1.15 7.78
C ALA A 36 5.24 -1.10 6.94
N ALA A 37 5.08 -1.20 5.62
CA ALA A 37 6.18 -1.27 4.65
C ALA A 37 6.60 0.13 4.20
N ASP A 38 7.68 0.63 4.76
CA ASP A 38 8.14 2.00 4.54
C ASP A 38 9.16 2.04 3.40
N GLN A 39 8.71 2.37 2.22
CA GLN A 39 9.46 2.20 0.97
C GLN A 39 10.76 3.02 0.95
N THR A 40 10.68 4.30 1.24
CA THR A 40 11.85 5.19 1.18
C THR A 40 12.81 4.99 2.35
N SER A 41 12.27 4.67 3.53
CA SER A 41 13.09 4.40 4.71
C SER A 41 13.81 3.04 4.65
N ASN A 42 13.41 2.13 3.75
CA ASN A 42 13.88 0.74 3.71
C ASN A 42 13.65 0.00 5.04
N THR A 43 12.53 0.28 5.69
CA THR A 43 12.19 -0.27 7.01
C THR A 43 10.82 -0.94 6.99
N VAL A 44 10.56 -1.72 8.03
CA VAL A 44 9.22 -2.13 8.39
C VAL A 44 8.92 -1.55 9.76
N SER A 45 7.97 -0.64 9.86
CA SER A 45 7.48 -0.12 11.14
C SER A 45 6.66 -1.18 11.87
N VAL A 46 6.87 -1.31 13.18
CA VAL A 46 6.22 -2.30 14.05
C VAL A 46 5.40 -1.57 15.09
N ILE A 47 4.09 -1.76 15.07
CA ILE A 47 3.12 -1.07 15.92
C ILE A 47 2.47 -2.07 16.88
N ASP A 48 2.32 -1.67 18.14
CA ASP A 48 1.45 -2.30 19.11
C ASP A 48 0.00 -1.78 18.92
N PRO A 49 -0.93 -2.60 18.42
CA PRO A 49 -2.30 -2.14 18.18
C PRO A 49 -3.12 -1.97 19.46
N ALA A 50 -2.75 -2.60 20.57
CA ALA A 50 -3.45 -2.45 21.84
C ALA A 50 -3.34 -1.02 22.39
N ASN A 51 -2.18 -0.39 22.16
CA ASN A 51 -1.88 0.96 22.63
C ASN A 51 -1.79 1.97 21.46
N ASN A 52 -1.93 1.55 20.20
CA ASN A 52 -1.69 2.35 19.01
C ASN A 52 -0.33 3.07 19.05
N LYS A 53 0.72 2.34 19.38
CA LYS A 53 2.06 2.89 19.60
C LYS A 53 3.10 2.21 18.72
N LEU A 54 3.94 3.01 18.06
CA LEU A 54 5.14 2.50 17.40
C LEU A 54 6.08 1.90 18.44
N LEU A 55 6.49 0.65 18.22
CA LEU A 55 7.51 -0.04 19.04
C LEU A 55 8.93 0.19 18.51
N GLY A 56 9.06 0.41 17.22
CA GLY A 56 10.30 0.62 16.51
C GLY A 56 10.21 0.14 15.07
N VAL A 57 11.35 0.02 14.41
CA VAL A 57 11.43 -0.41 13.00
C VAL A 57 12.40 -1.58 12.82
N ILE A 58 12.08 -2.48 11.91
CA ILE A 58 12.99 -3.49 11.39
C ILE A 58 13.74 -2.86 10.23
N ARG A 59 15.05 -2.68 10.34
CA ARG A 59 15.89 -2.15 9.27
C ARG A 59 16.24 -3.26 8.29
N LEU A 60 15.87 -3.10 7.02
CA LEU A 60 16.24 -4.04 5.96
C LEU A 60 17.40 -3.51 5.09
N GLY A 61 17.55 -2.22 5.02
CA GLY A 61 18.64 -1.54 4.32
C GLY A 61 18.93 -0.17 4.93
N ASP A 62 19.92 0.52 4.39
CA ASP A 62 20.21 1.88 4.80
C ASP A 62 19.16 2.83 4.24
N PRO A 63 18.67 3.79 5.04
CA PRO A 63 17.74 4.82 4.56
C PRO A 63 18.40 5.75 3.55
N VAL A 64 19.76 5.87 3.63
CA VAL A 64 20.56 6.63 2.68
C VAL A 64 21.47 5.65 1.97
N PRO A 65 21.34 5.42 0.66
CA PRO A 65 22.26 4.57 -0.06
C PRO A 65 23.65 5.20 -0.07
N GLY A 66 24.63 4.49 0.49
CA GLY A 66 26.00 4.97 0.65
C GLY A 66 26.75 5.20 -0.66
N ALA A 67 26.24 4.70 -1.78
CA ALA A 67 26.75 4.95 -3.13
C ALA A 67 25.73 4.47 -4.18
N LEU A 68 25.65 5.14 -5.30
CA LEU A 68 25.08 4.61 -6.53
C LEU A 68 26.06 3.56 -7.08
N SER A 69 25.95 2.34 -6.58
CA SER A 69 26.70 1.21 -7.10
C SER A 69 25.79 0.34 -7.96
N PRO A 70 26.29 -0.42 -8.93
CA PRO A 70 25.49 -1.38 -9.67
C PRO A 70 24.81 -2.42 -8.76
N LEU A 71 25.29 -2.58 -7.55
CA LEU A 71 24.73 -3.49 -6.54
C LEU A 71 23.64 -2.83 -5.69
N TYR A 72 23.49 -1.52 -5.75
CA TYR A 72 22.45 -0.72 -5.05
C TYR A 72 22.20 -1.18 -3.60
N LYS A 73 23.28 -1.46 -2.87
CA LYS A 73 23.17 -1.82 -1.46
C LYS A 73 22.41 -0.72 -0.71
N GLY A 74 21.35 -1.09 -0.02
CA GLY A 74 20.52 -0.17 0.71
C GLY A 74 19.28 0.33 -0.04
N GLN A 75 19.21 0.18 -1.36
CA GLN A 75 18.03 0.54 -2.17
C GLN A 75 17.06 -0.64 -2.29
N LEU A 76 16.45 -1.05 -1.19
CA LEU A 76 15.51 -2.16 -1.18
C LEU A 76 14.14 -1.74 -1.71
N LEU A 77 13.70 -0.53 -1.38
CA LEU A 77 12.36 -0.02 -1.67
C LEU A 77 11.29 -1.00 -1.17
N VAL A 78 11.19 -1.12 0.15
CA VAL A 78 10.23 -1.98 0.84
C VAL A 78 8.81 -1.61 0.43
N HIS A 79 8.00 -2.57 -0.01
CA HIS A 79 6.71 -2.29 -0.64
C HIS A 79 5.59 -3.18 -0.10
N GLY A 80 5.51 -4.43 -0.53
CA GLY A 80 4.42 -5.35 -0.21
C GLY A 80 4.65 -6.12 1.08
N LEU A 81 3.59 -6.46 1.79
CA LEU A 81 3.61 -7.25 3.00
C LEU A 81 2.62 -8.40 2.97
N GLY A 82 3.04 -9.53 3.53
CA GLY A 82 2.17 -10.62 3.83
C GLY A 82 2.62 -11.41 5.05
N HIS A 83 1.75 -12.19 5.65
CA HIS A 83 2.12 -13.01 6.81
C HIS A 83 1.63 -14.45 6.67
N SER A 84 2.33 -15.39 7.30
CA SER A 84 1.89 -16.79 7.34
C SER A 84 0.60 -16.96 8.13
N PRO A 85 -0.25 -17.95 7.79
CA PRO A 85 -1.51 -18.20 8.50
C PRO A 85 -1.35 -18.48 10.00
N ASP A 86 -0.19 -19.02 10.40
CA ASP A 86 0.15 -19.26 11.82
C ASP A 86 0.76 -18.02 12.51
N SER A 87 0.78 -16.89 11.84
CA SER A 87 1.29 -15.60 12.33
C SER A 87 2.78 -15.54 12.68
N LYS A 88 3.59 -16.53 12.29
CA LYS A 88 5.00 -16.64 12.69
C LYS A 88 5.98 -16.03 11.71
N ILE A 89 5.57 -15.84 10.47
CA ILE A 89 6.43 -15.32 9.40
C ILE A 89 5.77 -14.10 8.76
N LEU A 90 6.52 -13.02 8.70
CA LEU A 90 6.21 -11.86 7.86
C LEU A 90 7.02 -11.97 6.58
N ALA A 91 6.38 -11.84 5.42
CA ALA A 91 7.02 -11.73 4.11
C ALA A 91 7.03 -10.26 3.70
N VAL A 92 8.20 -9.75 3.35
CA VAL A 92 8.43 -8.34 2.99
C VAL A 92 8.97 -8.28 1.58
N VAL A 93 8.22 -7.70 0.68
CA VAL A 93 8.65 -7.46 -0.70
C VAL A 93 9.49 -6.20 -0.79
N SER A 94 10.60 -6.27 -1.51
CA SER A 94 11.46 -5.15 -1.83
C SER A 94 11.58 -5.00 -3.35
N VAL A 95 10.88 -4.00 -3.89
CA VAL A 95 10.78 -3.82 -5.37
C VAL A 95 12.10 -3.41 -6.00
N GLY A 96 12.93 -2.64 -5.29
CA GLY A 96 14.21 -2.17 -5.80
C GLY A 96 15.30 -3.24 -5.85
N SER A 97 15.27 -4.20 -4.94
CA SER A 97 16.23 -5.31 -4.87
C SER A 97 15.71 -6.61 -5.51
N ASN A 98 14.49 -6.61 -6.04
CA ASN A 98 13.87 -7.80 -6.65
C ASN A 98 13.84 -9.00 -5.69
N SER A 99 13.43 -8.75 -4.44
CA SER A 99 13.54 -9.78 -3.40
C SER A 99 12.34 -9.80 -2.46
N VAL A 100 12.24 -10.91 -1.74
CA VAL A 100 11.31 -11.08 -0.62
C VAL A 100 12.12 -11.52 0.60
N THR A 101 12.00 -10.80 1.69
CA THR A 101 12.65 -11.11 2.98
C THR A 101 11.64 -11.74 3.91
N LEU A 102 11.97 -12.90 4.49
CA LEU A 102 11.17 -13.56 5.51
C LEU A 102 11.69 -13.17 6.90
N ILE A 103 10.77 -12.77 7.78
CA ILE A 103 11.06 -12.29 9.13
C ILE A 103 10.25 -13.12 10.13
N ASP A 104 10.89 -13.51 11.22
CA ASP A 104 10.22 -14.09 12.38
C ASP A 104 9.47 -13.00 13.15
N THR A 105 8.17 -13.14 13.29
CA THR A 105 7.31 -12.11 13.89
C THR A 105 7.53 -11.96 15.41
N SER A 106 7.88 -13.02 16.08
CA SER A 106 8.05 -13.03 17.54
C SER A 106 9.33 -12.31 17.99
N THR A 107 10.36 -12.30 17.13
CA THR A 107 11.69 -11.76 17.41
C THR A 107 12.11 -10.65 16.46
N ASN A 108 11.33 -10.37 15.42
CA ASN A 108 11.67 -9.42 14.33
C ASN A 108 12.98 -9.75 13.60
N LYS A 109 13.46 -10.99 13.72
CA LYS A 109 14.70 -11.43 13.12
C LYS A 109 14.51 -11.84 11.66
N VAL A 110 15.35 -11.32 10.78
CA VAL A 110 15.41 -11.77 9.38
C VAL A 110 15.84 -13.24 9.34
N LYS A 111 15.02 -14.08 8.73
CA LYS A 111 15.29 -15.51 8.49
C LYS A 111 16.11 -15.72 7.23
N GLY A 112 15.87 -14.91 6.21
CA GLY A 112 16.57 -14.94 4.93
C GLY A 112 15.86 -14.14 3.86
N THR A 113 16.51 -14.05 2.70
CA THR A 113 16.03 -13.29 1.54
C THR A 113 16.02 -14.19 0.30
N ILE A 114 14.94 -14.11 -0.47
CA ILE A 114 14.73 -14.86 -1.71
C ILE A 114 14.71 -13.84 -2.84
N TYR A 115 15.55 -14.02 -3.85
CA TYR A 115 15.53 -13.19 -5.04
C TYR A 115 14.54 -13.77 -6.06
N VAL A 116 13.76 -12.88 -6.67
CA VAL A 116 12.73 -13.19 -7.66
C VAL A 116 12.94 -12.34 -8.91
N GLY A 117 11.97 -12.31 -9.83
CA GLY A 117 12.05 -11.44 -11.01
C GLY A 117 11.89 -9.96 -10.70
N ARG A 118 11.85 -9.14 -11.76
CA ARG A 118 11.87 -7.68 -11.67
C ARG A 118 10.62 -7.10 -11.01
N SER A 119 10.84 -6.13 -10.13
CA SER A 119 9.79 -5.35 -9.48
C SER A 119 8.68 -6.23 -8.91
N PRO A 120 8.98 -7.18 -8.01
CA PRO A 120 7.95 -7.91 -7.30
C PRO A 120 7.07 -6.90 -6.54
N HIS A 121 5.77 -7.20 -6.39
CA HIS A 121 4.86 -6.22 -5.83
C HIS A 121 4.28 -6.65 -4.49
N GLU A 122 3.67 -7.84 -4.43
CA GLU A 122 3.06 -8.38 -3.22
C GLU A 122 3.43 -9.85 -3.03
N ALA A 123 3.37 -10.30 -1.77
CA ALA A 123 3.68 -11.67 -1.37
C ALA A 123 2.63 -12.18 -0.39
N PHE A 124 1.86 -13.19 -0.80
CA PHE A 124 0.78 -13.76 0.01
C PHE A 124 0.94 -15.27 0.18
N PHE A 125 0.77 -15.73 1.40
CA PHE A 125 0.74 -17.15 1.70
C PHE A 125 -0.60 -17.76 1.27
N THR A 126 -0.54 -19.01 0.77
CA THR A 126 -1.75 -19.82 0.64
C THR A 126 -2.39 -20.05 2.02
N PRO A 127 -3.71 -20.25 2.10
CA PRO A 127 -4.40 -20.45 3.38
C PRO A 127 -3.88 -21.60 4.23
N ASP A 128 -3.26 -22.61 3.62
CA ASP A 128 -2.59 -23.73 4.32
C ASP A 128 -1.13 -23.42 4.72
N GLY A 129 -0.60 -22.27 4.31
CA GLY A 129 0.76 -21.81 4.60
C GLY A 129 1.88 -22.54 3.86
N ARG A 130 1.54 -23.45 2.95
CA ARG A 130 2.55 -24.26 2.25
C ARG A 130 3.29 -23.51 1.15
N GLU A 131 2.65 -22.52 0.56
CA GLU A 131 3.22 -21.74 -0.52
C GLU A 131 3.13 -20.24 -0.21
N LEU A 132 4.11 -19.51 -0.70
CA LEU A 132 4.12 -18.06 -0.75
C LEU A 132 4.12 -17.64 -2.22
N TRP A 133 3.05 -16.99 -2.66
CA TRP A 133 2.91 -16.49 -4.02
C TRP A 133 3.33 -15.04 -4.10
N ILE A 134 4.26 -14.74 -5.02
CA ILE A 134 4.82 -13.42 -5.23
C ILE A 134 4.47 -12.95 -6.63
N THR A 135 3.71 -11.87 -6.74
CA THR A 135 3.45 -11.25 -8.03
C THR A 135 4.69 -10.54 -8.53
N VAL A 136 5.21 -10.94 -9.68
CA VAL A 136 6.39 -10.33 -10.32
C VAL A 136 5.90 -9.31 -11.34
N ARG A 137 5.57 -8.12 -10.85
CA ARG A 137 4.88 -7.06 -11.60
C ARG A 137 5.66 -6.54 -12.80
N GLY A 138 6.99 -6.51 -12.71
CA GLY A 138 7.85 -6.11 -13.83
C GLY A 138 7.98 -7.15 -14.94
N GLU A 139 7.30 -8.29 -14.79
CA GLU A 139 7.29 -9.42 -15.73
C GLU A 139 5.86 -9.97 -15.89
N ASN A 140 5.70 -11.24 -16.21
CA ASN A 140 4.41 -11.84 -16.56
C ASN A 140 4.14 -13.16 -15.84
N TYR A 141 4.53 -13.26 -14.55
CA TYR A 141 4.28 -14.48 -13.78
C TYR A 141 4.11 -14.19 -12.28
N VAL A 142 3.50 -15.14 -11.62
CA VAL A 142 3.54 -15.29 -10.16
C VAL A 142 4.62 -16.31 -9.82
N SER A 143 5.58 -15.95 -8.98
CA SER A 143 6.58 -16.84 -8.40
C SER A 143 5.98 -17.58 -7.22
N VAL A 144 6.00 -18.91 -7.24
CA VAL A 144 5.52 -19.78 -6.14
C VAL A 144 6.73 -20.26 -5.36
N ILE A 145 6.80 -19.84 -4.11
CA ILE A 145 7.91 -20.15 -3.20
C ILE A 145 7.46 -21.18 -2.18
N ASP A 146 8.32 -22.16 -1.88
CA ASP A 146 8.27 -22.92 -0.65
C ASP A 146 8.92 -22.09 0.46
N PRO A 147 8.16 -21.60 1.45
CA PRO A 147 8.70 -20.71 2.48
C PRO A 147 9.62 -21.45 3.48
N ALA A 148 9.49 -22.75 3.64
CA ALA A 148 10.35 -23.54 4.51
C ALA A 148 11.72 -23.79 3.87
N LEU A 149 11.76 -24.03 2.56
CA LEU A 149 12.98 -24.20 1.78
C LEU A 149 13.57 -22.86 1.32
N MET A 150 12.80 -21.79 1.39
CA MET A 150 13.13 -20.45 0.86
C MET A 150 13.52 -20.50 -0.63
N LYS A 151 12.75 -21.24 -1.43
CA LYS A 151 13.10 -21.53 -2.81
C LYS A 151 11.89 -21.40 -3.75
N GLU A 152 12.12 -20.81 -4.94
CA GLU A 152 11.14 -20.83 -6.03
C GLU A 152 10.95 -22.28 -6.51
N MET A 153 9.71 -22.75 -6.47
CA MET A 153 9.32 -24.09 -6.88
C MET A 153 8.77 -24.10 -8.31
N ARG A 154 8.08 -23.03 -8.68
CA ARG A 154 7.47 -22.88 -10.01
C ARG A 154 7.08 -21.45 -10.29
N ARG A 155 6.69 -21.21 -11.55
CA ARG A 155 6.09 -19.96 -12.00
C ARG A 155 4.72 -20.23 -12.61
N ILE A 156 3.75 -19.39 -12.27
CA ILE A 156 2.43 -19.41 -12.89
C ILE A 156 2.41 -18.27 -13.91
N GLN A 157 2.32 -18.62 -15.18
CA GLN A 157 2.34 -17.64 -16.27
C GLN A 157 1.05 -16.82 -16.28
N MET A 158 1.19 -15.50 -16.28
CA MET A 158 0.11 -14.51 -16.26
C MET A 158 0.14 -13.62 -17.50
N ALA A 159 -0.81 -12.70 -17.62
CA ALA A 159 -0.63 -11.51 -18.44
C ALA A 159 0.46 -10.61 -17.84
N ASP A 160 1.01 -9.70 -18.64
CA ASP A 160 2.05 -8.76 -18.17
C ASP A 160 1.57 -7.94 -16.99
N GLY A 161 2.43 -7.76 -16.00
CA GLY A 161 2.20 -6.94 -14.85
C GLY A 161 1.21 -7.50 -13.83
N PRO A 162 1.34 -8.77 -13.37
CA PRO A 162 0.55 -9.26 -12.25
C PRO A 162 0.79 -8.35 -11.04
N GLY A 163 -0.27 -7.68 -10.57
CA GLY A 163 -0.17 -6.68 -9.53
C GLY A 163 -0.24 -7.28 -8.14
N MET A 164 -1.32 -7.97 -7.83
CA MET A 164 -1.57 -8.51 -6.51
C MET A 164 -2.34 -9.83 -6.56
N THR A 165 -2.16 -10.65 -5.54
CA THR A 165 -2.89 -11.92 -5.36
C THR A 165 -3.75 -11.85 -4.11
N ALA A 166 -4.93 -12.48 -4.15
CA ALA A 166 -5.73 -12.77 -2.97
C ALA A 166 -6.24 -14.20 -3.06
N PHE A 167 -6.34 -14.89 -1.92
CA PHE A 167 -6.84 -16.26 -1.87
C PHE A 167 -8.25 -16.31 -1.31
N GLY A 168 -9.08 -17.19 -1.86
CA GLY A 168 -10.29 -17.60 -1.18
C GLY A 168 -9.94 -18.26 0.16
N PRO A 169 -10.67 -17.97 1.24
CA PRO A 169 -10.42 -18.56 2.55
C PRO A 169 -10.43 -20.09 2.57
N ASP A 170 -11.15 -20.72 1.66
CA ASP A 170 -11.18 -22.17 1.49
C ASP A 170 -9.91 -22.75 0.83
N GLY A 171 -9.00 -21.88 0.36
CA GLY A 171 -7.76 -22.27 -0.30
C GLY A 171 -7.92 -22.82 -1.71
N ARG A 172 -9.13 -22.78 -2.27
CA ARG A 172 -9.39 -23.36 -3.60
C ARG A 172 -8.92 -22.47 -4.74
N TYR A 173 -9.22 -21.18 -4.65
CA TYR A 173 -8.88 -20.24 -5.71
C TYR A 173 -7.98 -19.13 -5.22
N GLY A 174 -6.98 -18.80 -6.05
CA GLY A 174 -6.21 -17.57 -5.99
C GLY A 174 -6.68 -16.62 -7.11
N PHE A 175 -6.83 -15.35 -6.79
CA PHE A 175 -7.23 -14.30 -7.72
C PHE A 175 -6.04 -13.37 -7.92
N VAL A 176 -5.63 -13.18 -9.19
CA VAL A 176 -4.47 -12.35 -9.53
C VAL A 176 -4.93 -11.23 -10.45
N CYS A 177 -4.95 -10.00 -9.95
CA CYS A 177 -5.27 -8.83 -10.77
C CYS A 177 -4.01 -8.26 -11.44
N SER A 178 -4.21 -7.55 -12.54
CA SER A 178 -3.12 -6.97 -13.31
C SER A 178 -2.96 -5.47 -13.05
N SER A 179 -1.71 -4.98 -13.18
CA SER A 179 -1.39 -3.56 -13.19
C SER A 179 -1.25 -2.98 -14.60
N PHE A 180 -1.17 -3.82 -15.64
CA PHE A 180 -0.90 -3.37 -17.02
C PHE A 180 -1.89 -3.89 -18.05
N ASN A 181 -2.67 -4.91 -17.70
CA ASN A 181 -3.66 -5.51 -18.57
C ASN A 181 -5.05 -5.53 -17.91
N PRO A 182 -6.13 -5.36 -18.67
CA PRO A 182 -7.48 -5.36 -18.11
C PRO A 182 -7.98 -6.79 -17.82
N GLU A 183 -7.23 -7.54 -17.03
CA GLU A 183 -7.49 -8.96 -16.75
C GLU A 183 -7.33 -9.30 -15.26
N LEU A 184 -8.32 -9.97 -14.70
CA LEU A 184 -8.27 -10.68 -13.43
C LEU A 184 -8.22 -12.18 -13.70
N ALA A 185 -7.12 -12.84 -13.34
CA ALA A 185 -6.97 -14.28 -13.47
C ALA A 185 -7.47 -15.01 -12.23
N VAL A 186 -8.26 -16.07 -12.42
CA VAL A 186 -8.65 -17.01 -11.36
C VAL A 186 -7.82 -18.29 -11.53
N VAL A 187 -7.06 -18.62 -10.50
CA VAL A 187 -6.14 -19.76 -10.49
C VAL A 187 -6.65 -20.80 -9.50
N ASP A 188 -6.76 -22.05 -9.95
CA ASP A 188 -6.95 -23.19 -9.04
C ASP A 188 -5.62 -23.44 -8.32
N VAL A 189 -5.62 -23.28 -6.98
CA VAL A 189 -4.40 -23.29 -6.18
C VAL A 189 -3.72 -24.67 -6.22
N ALA A 190 -4.49 -25.75 -6.15
CA ALA A 190 -3.93 -27.09 -6.11
C ALA A 190 -3.22 -27.51 -7.40
N SER A 191 -3.76 -27.09 -8.54
CA SER A 191 -3.18 -27.42 -9.88
C SER A 191 -2.28 -26.31 -10.43
N HIS A 192 -2.30 -25.11 -9.85
CA HIS A 192 -1.63 -23.89 -10.34
C HIS A 192 -2.04 -23.50 -11.77
N ARG A 193 -3.26 -23.85 -12.18
CA ARG A 193 -3.79 -23.55 -13.51
C ARG A 193 -4.79 -22.39 -13.44
N ILE A 194 -4.69 -21.49 -14.41
CA ILE A 194 -5.71 -20.47 -14.62
C ILE A 194 -6.97 -21.19 -15.13
N VAL A 195 -8.05 -21.10 -14.34
CA VAL A 195 -9.35 -21.72 -14.66
C VAL A 195 -10.31 -20.74 -15.28
N LYS A 196 -10.09 -19.43 -15.06
CA LYS A 196 -10.92 -18.37 -15.63
C LYS A 196 -10.09 -17.10 -15.80
N ARG A 197 -10.39 -16.32 -16.83
CA ARG A 197 -9.93 -14.95 -17.03
C ARG A 197 -11.15 -14.05 -17.07
N LEU A 198 -11.17 -13.06 -16.20
CA LEU A 198 -12.29 -12.12 -16.05
C LEU A 198 -11.86 -10.74 -16.55
N PRO A 199 -12.75 -9.97 -17.18
CA PRO A 199 -12.42 -8.62 -17.59
C PRO A 199 -12.21 -7.73 -16.38
N GLN A 200 -11.15 -6.93 -16.40
CA GLN A 200 -10.89 -5.86 -15.45
C GLN A 200 -11.28 -4.55 -16.15
N ALA A 201 -12.09 -3.70 -15.52
CA ALA A 201 -12.66 -2.51 -16.18
C ALA A 201 -11.60 -1.43 -16.51
N SER A 202 -10.40 -1.59 -16.00
CA SER A 202 -9.24 -0.75 -16.26
C SER A 202 -7.95 -1.58 -16.11
N PRO A 203 -6.85 -1.24 -16.77
CA PRO A 203 -5.62 -2.04 -16.68
C PRO A 203 -4.90 -1.97 -15.33
N PHE A 204 -5.18 -0.97 -14.47
CA PHE A 204 -4.41 -0.75 -13.26
C PHE A 204 -5.13 -1.11 -11.97
N CYS A 205 -4.90 -2.35 -11.48
CA CYS A 205 -5.36 -2.83 -10.19
C CYS A 205 -4.21 -2.80 -9.16
N PRO A 206 -4.19 -1.86 -8.20
CA PRO A 206 -3.19 -1.84 -7.14
C PRO A 206 -3.48 -2.85 -6.02
N ASN A 207 -4.75 -3.23 -5.82
CA ASN A 207 -5.12 -4.08 -4.69
C ASN A 207 -6.33 -4.96 -4.99
N ILE A 208 -6.37 -6.11 -4.33
CA ILE A 208 -7.42 -7.11 -4.40
C ILE A 208 -7.66 -7.73 -3.02
N ALA A 209 -8.90 -7.96 -2.66
CA ALA A 209 -9.27 -8.68 -1.44
C ALA A 209 -10.46 -9.62 -1.69
N VAL A 210 -10.44 -10.77 -1.02
CA VAL A 210 -11.56 -11.72 -0.98
C VAL A 210 -12.25 -11.61 0.37
N THR A 211 -13.57 -11.66 0.36
CA THR A 211 -14.36 -11.53 1.59
C THR A 211 -14.13 -12.71 2.55
N PRO A 212 -14.23 -12.49 3.86
CA PRO A 212 -14.12 -13.57 4.85
C PRO A 212 -15.10 -14.71 4.61
N GLU A 213 -16.25 -14.44 4.03
CA GLU A 213 -17.28 -15.42 3.70
C GLU A 213 -17.00 -16.20 2.40
N ASN A 214 -15.94 -15.87 1.67
CA ASN A 214 -15.61 -16.47 0.37
C ASN A 214 -16.72 -16.29 -0.70
N ASP A 215 -17.46 -15.21 -0.61
CA ASP A 215 -18.58 -14.95 -1.52
C ASP A 215 -18.27 -13.88 -2.59
N GLU A 216 -17.31 -12.99 -2.32
CA GLU A 216 -16.94 -11.92 -3.24
C GLU A 216 -15.42 -11.70 -3.28
N VAL A 217 -14.92 -11.28 -4.44
CA VAL A 217 -13.61 -10.71 -4.66
C VAL A 217 -13.78 -9.27 -5.15
N TRP A 218 -13.09 -8.35 -4.49
CA TRP A 218 -13.13 -6.93 -4.78
C TRP A 218 -11.76 -6.48 -5.27
N ILE A 219 -11.71 -5.80 -6.41
CA ILE A 219 -10.49 -5.21 -6.98
C ILE A 219 -10.63 -3.69 -7.05
N THR A 220 -9.57 -3.00 -6.72
CA THR A 220 -9.49 -1.55 -6.88
C THR A 220 -8.92 -1.20 -8.25
N LEU A 221 -9.37 -0.08 -8.83
CA LEU A 221 -8.97 0.42 -10.14
C LEU A 221 -8.51 1.86 -9.97
N LYS A 222 -7.19 2.03 -9.72
CA LYS A 222 -6.58 3.30 -9.28
C LYS A 222 -6.72 4.41 -10.33
N ASP A 223 -6.56 4.05 -11.59
CA ASP A 223 -6.55 4.97 -12.73
C ASP A 223 -7.94 5.51 -13.09
N THR A 224 -9.00 4.81 -12.70
CA THR A 224 -10.38 5.21 -13.01
C THR A 224 -11.20 5.54 -11.75
N GLY A 225 -10.61 5.42 -10.56
CA GLY A 225 -11.31 5.77 -9.32
C GLY A 225 -12.45 4.82 -8.96
N ARG A 226 -12.31 3.52 -9.25
CA ARG A 226 -13.38 2.53 -9.13
C ARG A 226 -13.01 1.33 -8.29
N VAL A 227 -14.04 0.61 -7.86
CA VAL A 227 -13.93 -0.75 -7.32
C VAL A 227 -14.83 -1.67 -8.13
N GLN A 228 -14.28 -2.81 -8.56
CA GLN A 228 -15.04 -3.84 -9.29
C GLN A 228 -15.18 -5.08 -8.42
N VAL A 229 -16.38 -5.67 -8.40
CA VAL A 229 -16.74 -6.80 -7.54
C VAL A 229 -17.16 -7.99 -8.39
N TYR A 230 -16.58 -9.14 -8.09
CA TYR A 230 -16.95 -10.43 -8.67
C TYR A 230 -17.40 -11.41 -7.58
N SER A 231 -18.17 -12.43 -7.98
CA SER A 231 -18.34 -13.62 -7.16
C SER A 231 -16.97 -14.32 -6.98
N ALA A 232 -16.65 -14.72 -5.75
CA ALA A 232 -15.45 -15.52 -5.49
C ALA A 232 -15.61 -17.01 -5.84
N THR A 233 -16.82 -17.43 -6.23
CA THR A 233 -17.14 -18.80 -6.61
C THR A 233 -17.70 -18.86 -8.03
N PRO A 234 -17.53 -20.02 -8.73
CA PRO A 234 -18.10 -20.19 -10.07
C PRO A 234 -19.58 -19.82 -10.14
N PRO A 235 -20.01 -19.18 -11.23
CA PRO A 235 -19.28 -18.91 -12.47
C PRO A 235 -18.45 -17.62 -12.46
N PHE A 236 -18.15 -16.99 -11.29
CA PHE A 236 -17.36 -15.77 -11.13
C PHE A 236 -18.00 -14.55 -11.82
N GLU A 237 -19.27 -14.34 -11.57
CA GLU A 237 -20.02 -13.24 -12.18
C GLU A 237 -19.63 -11.89 -11.59
N GLN A 238 -19.58 -10.88 -12.46
CA GLN A 238 -19.46 -9.50 -11.99
C GLN A 238 -20.74 -9.10 -11.24
N ARG A 239 -20.60 -8.60 -10.02
CA ARG A 239 -21.70 -8.18 -9.15
C ARG A 239 -21.90 -6.68 -9.12
N ALA A 240 -20.78 -5.93 -9.12
CA ALA A 240 -20.83 -4.47 -9.06
C ALA A 240 -19.62 -3.82 -9.71
N LEU A 241 -19.79 -2.56 -10.10
CA LEU A 241 -18.75 -1.60 -10.43
C LEU A 241 -19.11 -0.30 -9.72
N LEU A 242 -18.30 0.13 -8.75
CA LEU A 242 -18.61 1.24 -7.86
C LEU A 242 -17.70 2.42 -8.19
N GLU A 243 -18.27 3.60 -8.30
CA GLU A 243 -17.49 4.84 -8.32
C GLU A 243 -17.05 5.16 -6.90
N THR A 244 -15.75 5.22 -6.68
CA THR A 244 -15.17 5.40 -5.35
C THR A 244 -14.42 6.71 -5.19
N GLY A 245 -13.79 7.20 -6.23
CA GLY A 245 -13.10 8.48 -6.25
C GLY A 245 -11.66 8.37 -6.77
N PRO A 246 -11.01 9.51 -7.00
CA PRO A 246 -9.70 9.56 -7.66
C PRO A 246 -8.63 8.86 -6.82
N ILE A 247 -7.71 8.17 -7.50
CA ILE A 247 -6.61 7.40 -6.88
C ILE A 247 -7.16 6.40 -5.84
N THR A 248 -8.09 5.54 -6.26
CA THR A 248 -8.56 4.42 -5.43
C THR A 248 -7.45 3.41 -5.25
N ASN A 249 -6.92 3.30 -4.02
CA ASN A 249 -5.74 2.49 -3.73
C ASN A 249 -6.09 1.09 -3.23
N HIS A 250 -6.23 0.90 -1.93
CA HIS A 250 -6.39 -0.40 -1.30
C HIS A 250 -7.79 -0.61 -0.73
N ILE A 251 -8.15 -1.87 -0.57
CA ILE A 251 -9.41 -2.31 0.00
C ILE A 251 -9.19 -3.44 0.99
N ASN A 252 -9.95 -3.44 2.06
CA ASN A 252 -10.08 -4.59 2.94
C ASN A 252 -11.44 -4.60 3.65
N PHE A 253 -11.73 -5.66 4.38
CA PHE A 253 -13.04 -5.87 4.99
C PHE A 253 -12.95 -5.88 6.51
N ALA A 254 -13.97 -5.30 7.16
CA ALA A 254 -14.19 -5.47 8.58
C ALA A 254 -15.66 -5.75 8.83
N ASN A 255 -15.91 -6.78 9.62
CA ASN A 255 -17.24 -7.12 10.10
C ASN A 255 -17.34 -6.69 11.57
N ASN A 256 -18.45 -6.08 11.95
CA ASN A 256 -18.73 -5.69 13.32
C ASN A 256 -20.24 -5.87 13.61
N ARG A 257 -20.69 -5.52 14.82
CA ARG A 257 -22.10 -5.65 15.20
C ARG A 257 -23.09 -4.86 14.34
N ASN A 258 -22.61 -3.86 13.59
CA ASN A 258 -23.45 -3.05 12.70
C ASN A 258 -23.55 -3.66 11.28
N GLY A 259 -22.79 -4.70 10.97
CA GLY A 259 -22.82 -5.39 9.69
C GLY A 259 -21.46 -5.72 9.09
N LYS A 260 -21.46 -5.96 7.79
CA LYS A 260 -20.28 -6.30 6.99
C LYS A 260 -19.89 -5.09 6.14
N PHE A 261 -18.62 -4.70 6.21
CA PHE A 261 -18.16 -3.49 5.54
C PHE A 261 -16.90 -3.76 4.71
N ALA A 262 -16.79 -3.01 3.61
CA ALA A 262 -15.58 -2.83 2.83
C ALA A 262 -15.04 -1.41 3.09
N TYR A 263 -13.77 -1.29 3.41
CA TYR A 263 -13.07 -0.02 3.60
C TYR A 263 -12.08 0.19 2.47
N VAL A 264 -12.18 1.33 1.79
CA VAL A 264 -11.42 1.63 0.58
C VAL A 264 -10.65 2.93 0.78
N THR A 265 -9.35 2.94 0.53
CA THR A 265 -8.53 4.15 0.57
C THR A 265 -8.63 4.91 -0.74
N ILE A 266 -8.93 6.21 -0.65
CA ILE A 266 -9.08 7.11 -1.80
C ILE A 266 -8.00 8.20 -1.68
N GLY A 267 -6.86 7.92 -2.33
CA GLY A 267 -5.66 8.74 -2.19
C GLY A 267 -5.82 10.17 -2.69
N GLY A 268 -6.56 10.38 -3.77
CA GLY A 268 -6.68 11.70 -4.38
C GLY A 268 -7.52 12.71 -3.58
N ILE A 269 -8.24 12.26 -2.54
CA ILE A 269 -9.05 13.13 -1.68
C ILE A 269 -8.82 12.86 -0.19
N ASN A 270 -7.75 12.14 0.15
CA ASN A 270 -7.30 11.90 1.53
C ASN A 270 -8.39 11.34 2.45
N VAL A 271 -9.14 10.35 1.97
CA VAL A 271 -10.21 9.72 2.75
C VAL A 271 -10.16 8.19 2.68
N VAL A 272 -10.81 7.57 3.66
CA VAL A 272 -11.25 6.19 3.60
C VAL A 272 -12.76 6.18 3.43
N LYS A 273 -13.27 5.45 2.45
CA LYS A 273 -14.71 5.23 2.25
C LYS A 273 -15.10 3.87 2.80
N ALA A 274 -16.15 3.84 3.64
CA ALA A 274 -16.74 2.62 4.16
C ALA A 274 -18.03 2.31 3.41
N PHE A 275 -18.08 1.11 2.82
CA PHE A 275 -19.27 0.61 2.13
C PHE A 275 -19.87 -0.55 2.93
N ARG A 276 -21.18 -0.48 3.22
CA ARG A 276 -21.93 -1.64 3.69
C ARG A 276 -22.04 -2.64 2.55
N ARG A 277 -21.56 -3.86 2.78
CA ARG A 277 -21.65 -4.96 1.79
C ARG A 277 -23.07 -5.51 1.69
N GLY A 278 -23.43 -6.02 0.53
CA GLY A 278 -24.73 -6.59 0.20
C GLY A 278 -24.95 -6.66 -1.32
N ALA A 279 -26.10 -7.04 -1.77
CA ALA A 279 -26.41 -7.15 -3.20
C ALA A 279 -26.15 -5.86 -4.00
N ALA A 280 -26.30 -4.71 -3.34
CA ALA A 280 -25.91 -3.40 -3.84
C ALA A 280 -25.12 -2.70 -2.72
N PRO A 281 -23.77 -2.68 -2.80
CA PRO A 281 -22.95 -2.03 -1.79
C PRO A 281 -23.30 -0.54 -1.64
N GLN A 282 -23.41 -0.06 -0.40
CA GLN A 282 -23.83 1.31 -0.09
C GLN A 282 -22.74 2.06 0.68
N LEU A 283 -22.37 3.24 0.22
CA LEU A 283 -21.49 4.14 0.97
C LEU A 283 -22.18 4.57 2.27
N VAL A 284 -21.53 4.31 3.42
CA VAL A 284 -22.05 4.63 4.75
C VAL A 284 -21.21 5.64 5.50
N ALA A 285 -19.93 5.80 5.14
CA ALA A 285 -19.04 6.80 5.72
C ALA A 285 -17.95 7.23 4.74
N THR A 286 -17.57 8.50 4.85
CA THR A 286 -16.35 9.07 4.25
C THR A 286 -15.54 9.64 5.40
N ILE A 287 -14.34 9.09 5.64
CA ILE A 287 -13.53 9.30 6.82
C ILE A 287 -12.28 10.06 6.38
N PRO A 288 -12.12 11.34 6.75
CA PRO A 288 -10.89 12.08 6.48
C PRO A 288 -9.70 11.43 7.20
N VAL A 289 -8.57 11.33 6.50
CA VAL A 289 -7.31 10.77 7.00
C VAL A 289 -6.13 11.59 6.47
N GLY A 290 -4.89 11.19 6.75
CA GLY A 290 -3.69 11.86 6.26
C GLY A 290 -3.43 11.68 4.76
N ASP A 291 -2.33 12.27 4.30
CA ASP A 291 -2.02 12.44 2.88
C ASP A 291 -1.76 11.11 2.14
N LEU A 292 -2.50 10.94 1.06
CA LEU A 292 -2.43 9.80 0.15
C LEU A 292 -2.57 8.44 0.87
N PRO A 293 -3.74 8.13 1.48
CA PRO A 293 -3.97 6.85 2.12
C PRO A 293 -3.80 5.71 1.12
N HIS A 294 -3.02 4.71 1.49
CA HIS A 294 -2.64 3.60 0.63
C HIS A 294 -2.97 2.25 1.26
N GLY A 295 -2.01 1.60 1.95
CA GLY A 295 -2.23 0.30 2.57
C GLY A 295 -3.32 0.31 3.65
N ILE A 296 -4.17 -0.71 3.69
CA ILE A 296 -5.28 -0.81 4.63
C ILE A 296 -5.46 -2.25 5.15
N TRP A 297 -5.67 -2.43 6.47
CA TRP A 297 -5.89 -3.74 7.05
C TRP A 297 -6.73 -3.69 8.33
N PRO A 298 -7.67 -4.64 8.53
CA PRO A 298 -8.48 -4.71 9.74
C PRO A 298 -7.74 -5.38 10.90
N SER A 299 -8.12 -5.06 12.13
CA SER A 299 -7.78 -5.83 13.31
C SER A 299 -8.46 -7.20 13.32
N GLY A 300 -7.93 -8.14 14.13
CA GLY A 300 -8.45 -9.49 14.22
C GLY A 300 -9.93 -9.59 14.62
N ASP A 301 -10.43 -8.63 15.41
CA ASP A 301 -11.83 -8.54 15.84
C ASP A 301 -12.69 -7.63 14.96
N GLY A 302 -12.12 -7.04 13.90
CA GLY A 302 -12.81 -6.09 13.03
C GLY A 302 -13.17 -4.76 13.71
N SER A 303 -12.72 -4.49 14.95
CA SER A 303 -13.01 -3.25 15.67
C SER A 303 -12.21 -2.06 15.18
N ARG A 304 -11.10 -2.31 14.49
CA ARG A 304 -10.18 -1.31 13.95
C ARG A 304 -9.89 -1.56 12.48
N ILE A 305 -9.64 -0.47 11.76
CA ILE A 305 -8.98 -0.46 10.46
C ILE A 305 -7.71 0.38 10.60
N TYR A 306 -6.58 -0.18 10.21
CA TYR A 306 -5.31 0.54 10.12
C TYR A 306 -5.07 0.97 8.68
N VAL A 307 -4.64 2.21 8.50
CA VAL A 307 -4.41 2.84 7.19
C VAL A 307 -3.07 3.54 7.22
N ALA A 308 -2.21 3.26 6.26
CA ALA A 308 -0.94 3.95 6.10
C ALA A 308 -1.04 5.08 5.07
N PHE A 309 -0.26 6.15 5.29
CA PHE A 309 -0.21 7.31 4.40
C PHE A 309 1.08 7.30 3.58
N GLU A 310 0.94 7.25 2.27
CA GLU A 310 2.08 7.22 1.36
C GLU A 310 2.92 8.50 1.47
N ASN A 311 2.28 9.66 1.58
CA ASN A 311 2.95 10.96 1.71
C ASN A 311 3.05 11.49 3.15
N GLY A 312 2.54 10.80 4.16
CA GLY A 312 2.37 11.36 5.48
C GLY A 312 3.36 10.89 6.55
N GLY A 313 4.13 9.82 6.34
CA GLY A 313 5.01 9.25 7.38
C GLY A 313 4.25 8.82 8.65
N ALA A 314 2.99 8.46 8.53
CA ALA A 314 2.11 8.05 9.61
C ALA A 314 1.11 6.98 9.18
N ALA A 315 0.51 6.31 10.16
CA ALA A 315 -0.63 5.43 9.99
C ALA A 315 -1.76 5.85 10.93
N ALA A 316 -3.01 5.73 10.48
CA ALA A 316 -4.18 5.94 11.30
C ALA A 316 -4.79 4.62 11.78
N ALA A 317 -5.34 4.63 13.00
CA ALA A 317 -6.27 3.63 13.49
C ALA A 317 -7.70 4.22 13.45
N ILE A 318 -8.61 3.55 12.74
CA ILE A 318 -10.01 3.95 12.59
C ILE A 318 -10.87 2.98 13.39
N ASP A 319 -11.73 3.49 14.24
CA ASP A 319 -12.76 2.70 14.93
C ASP A 319 -13.91 2.39 13.96
N THR A 320 -14.20 1.11 13.74
CA THR A 320 -15.17 0.67 12.73
C THR A 320 -16.63 0.84 13.14
N LEU A 321 -16.91 1.02 14.44
CA LEU A 321 -18.28 1.26 14.91
C LEU A 321 -18.68 2.73 14.75
N THR A 322 -17.73 3.63 14.93
CA THR A 322 -17.95 5.09 14.86
C THR A 322 -17.49 5.69 13.55
N ASN A 323 -16.67 4.96 12.77
CA ASN A 323 -15.98 5.44 11.57
C ASN A 323 -15.18 6.72 11.84
N LYS A 324 -14.44 6.75 12.94
CA LYS A 324 -13.58 7.89 13.32
C LYS A 324 -12.14 7.44 13.51
N VAL A 325 -11.22 8.29 13.14
CA VAL A 325 -9.80 8.14 13.49
C VAL A 325 -9.68 8.26 15.01
N VAL A 326 -9.07 7.26 15.64
CA VAL A 326 -8.86 7.20 17.10
C VAL A 326 -7.40 7.35 17.49
N ALA A 327 -6.49 7.15 16.54
CA ALA A 327 -5.06 7.41 16.74
C ALA A 327 -4.40 7.67 15.39
N GLU A 328 -3.36 8.49 15.41
CA GLU A 328 -2.38 8.64 14.35
C GLU A 328 -1.00 8.29 14.92
N ILE A 329 -0.27 7.44 14.22
CA ILE A 329 0.94 6.78 14.70
C ILE A 329 2.07 7.11 13.75
N PRO A 330 3.14 7.79 14.19
CA PRO A 330 4.28 8.06 13.33
C PRO A 330 4.97 6.75 12.94
N ILE A 331 5.28 6.59 11.65
CA ILE A 331 5.96 5.43 11.06
C ILE A 331 7.03 5.90 10.07
N GLY A 332 7.66 4.97 9.35
CA GLY A 332 8.61 5.32 8.29
C GLY A 332 7.93 5.99 7.09
N GLN A 333 8.71 6.26 6.04
CA GLN A 333 8.29 7.12 4.94
C GLN A 333 7.86 6.35 3.71
N THR A 334 6.90 6.93 2.99
CA THR A 334 6.34 6.42 1.73
C THR A 334 5.80 4.99 1.93
N THR A 335 4.91 4.85 2.91
CA THR A 335 4.38 3.54 3.29
C THR A 335 3.38 3.04 2.25
N GLN A 336 3.68 1.88 1.65
CA GLN A 336 2.90 1.29 0.55
C GLN A 336 1.88 0.26 1.03
N ALA A 337 2.28 -0.60 1.95
CA ALA A 337 1.42 -1.66 2.48
C ALA A 337 1.47 -1.69 4.00
N LEU A 338 0.41 -2.23 4.60
CA LEU A 338 0.44 -2.64 5.98
C LEU A 338 -0.36 -3.93 6.17
N VAL A 339 -0.03 -4.69 7.21
CA VAL A 339 -0.76 -5.89 7.62
C VAL A 339 -0.93 -5.93 9.13
N TYR A 340 -2.06 -6.44 9.58
CA TYR A 340 -2.31 -6.76 10.98
C TYR A 340 -2.07 -8.26 11.19
N VAL A 341 -1.20 -8.62 12.12
CA VAL A 341 -0.84 -10.00 12.42
C VAL A 341 -1.30 -10.33 13.84
N PRO A 342 -2.39 -11.11 13.99
CA PRO A 342 -2.88 -11.49 15.29
C PRO A 342 -1.91 -12.46 15.96
N ASN A 343 -1.70 -12.31 17.26
CA ASN A 343 -0.81 -13.16 18.07
C ASN A 343 0.61 -13.33 17.45
N ALA A 344 1.12 -12.27 16.83
CA ALA A 344 2.47 -12.25 16.24
C ALA A 344 3.56 -12.54 17.28
N VAL A 345 3.32 -12.13 18.52
CA VAL A 345 4.24 -12.28 19.66
C VAL A 345 3.54 -13.01 20.80
N PRO A 346 3.46 -14.33 20.76
CA PRO A 346 2.73 -15.10 21.77
C PRO A 346 3.36 -15.01 23.17
N ASN A 347 4.65 -14.70 23.26
CA ASN A 347 5.40 -14.57 24.51
C ASN A 347 6.35 -13.38 24.47
N GLY A 348 6.55 -12.70 25.59
CA GLY A 348 7.45 -11.55 25.71
C GLY A 348 6.85 -10.25 25.16
N GLN A 349 7.71 -9.29 24.89
CA GLN A 349 7.32 -7.96 24.40
C GLN A 349 7.46 -7.82 22.86
N GLY A 350 8.25 -8.71 22.21
CA GLY A 350 8.48 -8.67 20.76
C GLY A 350 9.10 -7.37 20.27
N THR A 351 10.02 -6.82 21.06
CA THR A 351 10.80 -5.61 20.71
C THR A 351 12.24 -5.93 20.34
N GLU A 352 12.59 -7.21 20.35
CA GLU A 352 13.91 -7.69 19.94
C GLU A 352 14.19 -7.32 18.48
N ASN A 353 15.43 -6.96 18.19
CA ASN A 353 15.90 -6.57 16.85
C ASN A 353 15.18 -5.34 16.23
N LEU A 354 14.44 -4.57 17.03
CA LEU A 354 13.92 -3.28 16.61
C LEU A 354 14.98 -2.18 16.80
N SER A 355 15.01 -1.27 15.86
CA SER A 355 15.73 0.01 15.95
C SER A 355 14.73 1.13 16.21
N PRO A 356 15.15 2.26 16.81
CA PRO A 356 14.31 3.46 16.83
C PRO A 356 13.96 3.86 15.39
N LEU A 357 12.84 4.55 15.20
CA LEU A 357 12.43 5.10 13.90
C LEU A 357 13.57 5.95 13.30
N GLY A 358 14.30 6.63 14.16
CA GLY A 358 15.39 7.51 13.77
C GLY A 358 14.84 8.81 13.16
N GLU A 359 15.74 9.74 12.88
CA GLU A 359 15.42 10.78 11.90
C GLU A 359 15.45 10.07 10.54
N ALA A 360 14.29 9.77 10.00
CA ALA A 360 14.15 9.33 8.63
C ALA A 360 14.88 10.36 7.77
N GLY A 361 15.73 9.91 6.85
CA GLY A 361 16.55 10.80 6.02
C GLY A 361 15.70 11.95 5.51
N ASN A 362 16.17 13.16 5.67
CA ASN A 362 15.51 14.45 5.47
C ASN A 362 14.37 14.37 4.44
N SER A 363 13.14 14.39 4.91
CA SER A 363 11.97 14.52 4.06
C SER A 363 11.37 15.91 4.20
N ALA A 364 10.78 16.39 3.14
CA ALA A 364 9.97 17.58 3.15
C ALA A 364 8.61 17.27 2.53
N HIS A 365 7.58 17.83 3.13
CA HIS A 365 6.24 17.80 2.59
C HIS A 365 5.90 19.20 2.09
N LEU A 366 5.50 19.29 0.82
CA LEU A 366 5.14 20.55 0.20
C LEU A 366 3.68 20.46 -0.25
N HIS A 367 3.02 21.58 -0.25
CA HIS A 367 1.65 21.70 -0.74
C HIS A 367 1.58 22.69 -1.90
N LEU A 368 0.83 22.35 -2.94
CA LEU A 368 0.52 23.22 -4.05
C LEU A 368 -0.97 23.54 -4.03
N GLU A 369 -1.29 24.79 -4.23
CA GLU A 369 -2.65 25.31 -4.34
C GLU A 369 -2.95 25.75 -5.77
N SER A 370 -4.22 25.93 -6.08
CA SER A 370 -4.65 26.52 -7.34
C SER A 370 -3.99 27.87 -7.58
N ALA A 371 -3.44 28.06 -8.77
CA ALA A 371 -2.78 29.31 -9.16
C ALA A 371 -3.71 30.28 -9.89
N GLY A 372 -4.96 29.91 -10.14
CA GLY A 372 -5.90 30.70 -10.92
C GLY A 372 -7.35 30.32 -10.73
N THR A 373 -8.22 30.80 -11.61
CA THR A 373 -9.68 30.54 -11.53
C THR A 373 -10.14 29.35 -12.33
N SER A 374 -9.30 28.76 -13.18
CA SER A 374 -9.68 27.63 -14.06
C SER A 374 -9.96 26.34 -13.28
N PHE A 375 -9.23 26.13 -12.20
CA PHE A 375 -9.34 24.96 -11.32
C PHE A 375 -9.26 25.43 -9.87
N PRO A 376 -10.32 26.06 -9.32
CA PRO A 376 -10.25 26.74 -8.01
C PRO A 376 -9.99 25.76 -6.84
N ASP A 377 -10.43 24.51 -6.98
CA ASP A 377 -10.29 23.47 -5.96
C ASP A 377 -9.10 22.54 -6.21
N ALA A 378 -8.28 22.83 -7.24
CA ALA A 378 -7.12 21.99 -7.54
C ALA A 378 -6.03 22.16 -6.49
N GLN A 379 -5.45 21.04 -6.10
CA GLN A 379 -4.35 21.00 -5.13
C GLN A 379 -3.38 19.85 -5.43
N ALA A 380 -2.20 19.88 -4.83
CA ALA A 380 -1.29 18.75 -4.84
C ALA A 380 -0.50 18.66 -3.52
N SER A 381 -0.33 17.42 -3.07
CA SER A 381 0.60 17.05 -2.00
C SER A 381 1.89 16.52 -2.62
N VAL A 382 3.03 16.98 -2.11
CA VAL A 382 4.36 16.57 -2.60
C VAL A 382 5.21 16.09 -1.44
N SER A 383 5.76 14.89 -1.56
CA SER A 383 6.82 14.41 -0.68
C SER A 383 8.18 14.47 -1.37
N VAL A 384 9.17 15.01 -0.69
CA VAL A 384 10.58 15.02 -1.12
C VAL A 384 11.38 14.21 -0.12
N ASN A 385 11.90 13.06 -0.55
CA ASN A 385 12.62 12.13 0.32
C ASN A 385 14.07 12.02 -0.14
N SER A 386 15.02 12.33 0.73
CA SER A 386 16.44 12.22 0.41
C SER A 386 16.88 10.76 0.39
N LEU A 387 17.42 10.32 -0.74
CA LEU A 387 18.04 9.01 -0.93
C LEU A 387 19.59 9.09 -0.85
N GLY A 388 20.13 10.18 -0.31
CA GLY A 388 21.56 10.44 -0.24
C GLY A 388 22.04 11.35 -1.38
N LEU A 389 22.57 10.80 -2.46
CA LEU A 389 23.02 11.59 -3.61
C LEU A 389 21.85 12.12 -4.44
N LEU A 390 20.74 11.43 -4.42
CA LEU A 390 19.52 11.78 -5.14
C LEU A 390 18.36 11.92 -4.15
N ASP A 391 17.29 12.53 -4.61
CA ASP A 391 16.03 12.64 -3.90
C ASP A 391 14.93 11.96 -4.72
N LEU A 392 13.99 11.34 -4.03
CA LEU A 392 12.74 10.85 -4.59
C LEU A 392 11.68 11.92 -4.32
N VAL A 393 11.02 12.40 -5.37
CA VAL A 393 9.87 13.29 -5.27
C VAL A 393 8.65 12.55 -5.78
N GLU A 394 7.60 12.54 -4.99
CA GLU A 394 6.28 12.11 -5.39
C GLU A 394 5.31 13.27 -5.33
N ILE A 395 4.53 13.45 -6.39
CA ILE A 395 3.53 14.50 -6.53
C ILE A 395 2.19 13.84 -6.77
N ALA A 396 1.24 14.04 -5.87
CA ALA A 396 -0.14 13.62 -6.02
C ALA A 396 -1.03 14.86 -6.15
N ALA A 397 -1.69 15.03 -7.29
CA ALA A 397 -2.55 16.16 -7.60
C ALA A 397 -3.99 15.73 -7.85
N GLU A 398 -4.93 16.60 -7.52
CA GLU A 398 -6.37 16.42 -7.76
C GLU A 398 -7.04 17.72 -8.21
N GLY A 399 -8.31 17.61 -8.64
CA GLY A 399 -9.11 18.76 -9.03
C GLY A 399 -8.71 19.42 -10.35
N LEU A 400 -7.88 18.74 -11.16
CA LEU A 400 -7.45 19.18 -12.49
C LEU A 400 -8.40 18.64 -13.59
N ALA A 401 -8.19 19.04 -14.86
CA ALA A 401 -8.98 18.49 -15.94
C ALA A 401 -8.71 17.00 -16.15
N PRO A 402 -9.74 16.18 -16.41
CA PRO A 402 -9.61 14.75 -16.68
C PRO A 402 -8.79 14.44 -17.93
N ALA A 403 -7.96 13.39 -17.86
CA ALA A 403 -7.18 12.83 -18.96
C ALA A 403 -6.26 13.85 -19.68
N VAL A 404 -5.76 14.87 -18.96
CA VAL A 404 -4.87 15.92 -19.46
C VAL A 404 -3.44 15.69 -18.96
N GLN A 405 -2.46 16.13 -19.74
CA GLN A 405 -1.06 16.18 -19.33
C GLN A 405 -0.68 17.59 -18.88
N TYR A 406 0.06 17.64 -17.79
CA TYR A 406 0.59 18.87 -17.21
C TYR A 406 2.10 18.78 -17.08
N ASP A 407 2.81 19.85 -17.32
CA ASP A 407 4.25 19.94 -17.07
C ASP A 407 4.51 20.49 -15.67
N VAL A 408 5.37 19.80 -14.93
CA VAL A 408 5.84 20.22 -13.60
C VAL A 408 7.21 20.86 -13.76
N TYR A 409 7.39 22.03 -13.18
CA TYR A 409 8.65 22.78 -13.22
C TYR A 409 9.15 23.13 -11.83
N ILE A 410 10.49 23.17 -11.70
CA ILE A 410 11.17 23.86 -10.61
C ILE A 410 11.41 25.31 -11.03
N THR A 411 11.13 26.28 -10.13
CA THR A 411 11.21 27.71 -10.40
C THR A 411 11.95 28.45 -9.29
N ASP A 412 12.36 29.68 -9.57
CA ASP A 412 13.05 30.55 -8.61
C ASP A 412 12.10 31.22 -7.61
N SER A 413 10.80 31.26 -7.92
CA SER A 413 9.77 31.86 -7.09
C SER A 413 8.45 31.10 -7.21
N ASN A 414 7.65 31.13 -6.15
CA ASN A 414 6.27 30.61 -6.16
C ASN A 414 5.22 31.67 -6.56
N ARG A 415 5.69 32.88 -6.95
CA ARG A 415 4.85 34.01 -7.43
C ARG A 415 5.42 34.61 -8.72
N PRO A 416 4.57 35.21 -9.54
CA PRO A 416 5.04 35.94 -10.70
C PRO A 416 5.95 37.15 -10.33
N PRO A 417 7.04 37.34 -11.06
CA PRO A 417 7.58 36.46 -12.10
C PRO A 417 8.26 35.23 -11.48
N PHE A 418 7.92 34.04 -12.01
CA PHE A 418 8.40 32.77 -11.45
C PHE A 418 9.90 32.51 -11.68
N GLY A 419 10.55 33.34 -12.48
CA GLY A 419 11.96 33.19 -12.83
C GLY A 419 12.22 32.04 -13.80
N LYS A 420 13.40 31.42 -13.68
CA LYS A 420 13.81 30.29 -14.52
C LYS A 420 12.92 29.09 -14.25
N ARG A 421 12.45 28.43 -15.31
CA ARG A 421 11.67 27.18 -15.24
C ARG A 421 12.55 26.01 -15.66
N GLU A 422 12.74 25.05 -14.80
CA GLU A 422 13.46 23.81 -15.09
C GLU A 422 12.46 22.66 -15.13
N PRO A 423 12.36 21.92 -16.25
CA PRO A 423 11.43 20.81 -16.37
C PRO A 423 11.75 19.71 -15.32
N LEU A 424 10.74 19.22 -14.63
CA LEU A 424 10.88 18.16 -13.65
C LEU A 424 10.16 16.88 -14.08
N ALA A 425 8.88 16.99 -14.42
CA ALA A 425 8.05 15.82 -14.70
C ALA A 425 6.88 16.17 -15.63
N ILE A 426 6.22 15.13 -16.13
CA ILE A 426 4.92 15.20 -16.77
C ILE A 426 3.91 14.49 -15.86
N LEU A 427 2.97 15.22 -15.32
CA LEU A 427 1.83 14.72 -14.56
C LEU A 427 0.68 14.42 -15.54
N LYS A 428 0.16 13.19 -15.50
CA LYS A 428 -1.01 12.80 -16.30
C LYS A 428 -2.18 12.54 -15.36
N THR A 429 -3.29 13.20 -15.58
CA THR A 429 -4.51 12.98 -14.82
C THR A 429 -5.32 11.80 -15.36
N ASN A 430 -6.03 11.14 -14.46
CA ASN A 430 -7.00 10.08 -14.74
C ASN A 430 -8.37 10.69 -15.14
N ALA A 431 -9.39 9.85 -15.23
CA ALA A 431 -10.75 10.27 -15.59
C ALA A 431 -11.40 11.20 -14.55
N ASP A 432 -10.91 11.23 -13.32
CA ASP A 432 -11.41 12.05 -12.23
C ASP A 432 -10.60 13.35 -12.02
N GLY A 433 -9.64 13.64 -12.90
CA GLY A 433 -8.81 14.82 -12.79
C GLY A 433 -7.71 14.73 -11.72
N ALA A 434 -7.42 13.53 -11.23
CA ALA A 434 -6.34 13.28 -10.30
C ALA A 434 -5.15 12.59 -11.00
N GLY A 435 -3.94 12.82 -10.51
CA GLY A 435 -2.74 12.20 -11.06
C GLY A 435 -1.62 12.09 -10.03
N ILE A 436 -0.74 11.13 -10.26
CA ILE A 436 0.47 10.94 -9.46
C ILE A 436 1.68 10.79 -10.38
N VAL A 437 2.80 11.36 -9.97
CA VAL A 437 4.08 11.20 -10.67
C VAL A 437 5.22 11.11 -9.67
N GLN A 438 6.16 10.21 -9.93
CA GLN A 438 7.40 10.08 -9.17
C GLN A 438 8.59 10.50 -10.02
N VAL A 439 9.56 11.18 -9.39
CA VAL A 439 10.79 11.66 -10.03
C VAL A 439 11.97 11.40 -9.11
N ILE A 440 13.08 11.01 -9.70
CA ILE A 440 14.35 10.86 -8.99
C ILE A 440 15.34 11.88 -9.56
N GLY A 441 15.98 12.65 -8.71
CA GLY A 441 16.97 13.63 -9.11
C GLY A 441 17.59 14.39 -7.94
N PRO A 442 18.54 15.30 -8.19
CA PRO A 442 19.16 16.12 -7.15
C PRO A 442 18.24 17.28 -6.75
N LEU A 443 17.20 17.02 -5.97
CA LEU A 443 16.08 17.95 -5.71
C LEU A 443 16.10 18.57 -4.31
N LYS A 444 17.19 18.43 -3.55
CA LYS A 444 17.37 18.99 -2.18
C LYS A 444 17.03 20.48 -2.06
N VAL A 445 17.14 21.22 -3.16
CA VAL A 445 16.77 22.63 -3.23
C VAL A 445 15.28 22.91 -2.96
N LEU A 446 14.41 21.90 -3.06
CA LEU A 446 12.99 22.01 -2.72
C LEU A 446 12.74 21.88 -1.22
N ALA A 447 13.64 21.21 -0.50
CA ALA A 447 13.51 20.87 0.92
C ALA A 447 14.11 21.93 1.87
N ALA A 448 14.46 23.11 1.39
CA ALA A 448 15.28 24.09 2.10
C ALA A 448 14.67 24.75 3.36
N SER A 449 13.58 24.20 3.91
CA SER A 449 12.96 24.66 5.17
C SER A 449 13.32 23.80 6.39
N GLY A 450 14.05 22.70 6.22
CA GLY A 450 14.47 21.80 7.31
C GLY A 450 15.96 21.97 7.66
N SER A 451 16.36 21.53 8.85
CA SER A 451 17.69 21.73 9.46
C SER A 451 18.93 21.18 8.73
N ALA A 452 18.79 20.70 7.50
CA ALA A 452 19.86 20.07 6.72
C ALA A 452 20.10 20.65 5.32
N ALA A 453 19.50 21.79 4.96
CA ALA A 453 19.81 22.44 3.69
C ALA A 453 21.22 23.07 3.75
N PRO A 454 22.06 22.93 2.70
CA PRO A 454 23.30 23.68 2.63
C PRO A 454 22.96 25.18 2.60
N THR A 455 23.55 25.95 3.50
CA THR A 455 23.28 27.36 3.75
C THR A 455 23.55 28.30 2.56
N SER A 456 23.85 27.78 1.39
CA SER A 456 24.30 28.54 0.21
C SER A 456 23.42 28.38 -1.04
N SER A 457 22.42 27.50 -1.06
CA SER A 457 21.56 27.34 -2.25
C SER A 457 20.26 28.11 -2.08
N PRO A 458 19.82 28.89 -3.08
CA PRO A 458 18.53 29.57 -3.02
C PRO A 458 17.39 28.55 -2.99
N GLN A 459 16.36 28.84 -2.20
CA GLN A 459 15.14 28.05 -2.19
C GLN A 459 14.51 28.02 -3.58
N ARG A 460 14.06 26.87 -4.02
CA ARG A 460 13.35 26.67 -5.29
C ARG A 460 11.92 26.22 -5.00
N PHE A 461 11.05 26.37 -5.95
CA PHE A 461 9.62 26.14 -5.81
C PHE A 461 9.08 25.26 -6.94
N LEU A 462 7.92 24.65 -6.74
CA LEU A 462 7.21 23.89 -7.76
C LEU A 462 6.03 24.67 -8.31
N ILE A 463 5.87 24.59 -9.63
CA ILE A 463 4.65 24.98 -10.33
C ILE A 463 4.22 23.89 -11.30
N VAL A 464 2.92 23.84 -11.58
CA VAL A 464 2.32 22.95 -12.58
C VAL A 464 1.64 23.82 -13.64
N THR A 465 1.91 23.54 -14.91
CA THR A 465 1.32 24.28 -16.04
C THR A 465 0.54 23.33 -16.94
N ASN A 466 -0.42 23.87 -17.67
CA ASN A 466 -1.03 23.12 -18.76
C ASN A 466 0.05 22.88 -19.85
N ARG A 467 0.15 21.65 -20.36
CA ARG A 467 1.16 21.29 -21.34
C ARG A 467 0.93 21.94 -22.70
N ASP A 468 -0.34 22.12 -23.07
CA ASP A 468 -0.72 22.75 -24.34
C ASP A 468 -0.63 24.27 -24.28
N ASP A 469 -0.62 24.85 -23.06
CA ASP A 469 -0.42 26.29 -22.81
C ASP A 469 0.45 26.49 -21.57
N ALA A 470 1.75 26.57 -21.76
CA ALA A 470 2.72 26.76 -20.67
C ALA A 470 2.58 28.15 -19.96
N SER A 471 1.78 29.06 -20.48
CA SER A 471 1.46 30.34 -19.80
C SER A 471 0.39 30.14 -18.72
N GLN A 472 -0.44 29.11 -18.83
CA GLN A 472 -1.47 28.75 -17.85
C GLN A 472 -0.87 27.96 -16.71
N ILE A 473 -0.58 28.61 -15.60
CA ILE A 473 -0.17 27.97 -14.37
C ILE A 473 -1.42 27.51 -13.64
N VAL A 474 -1.52 26.22 -13.36
CA VAL A 474 -2.69 25.60 -12.72
C VAL A 474 -2.48 25.38 -11.23
N LEU A 475 -1.25 25.00 -10.82
CA LEU A 475 -0.89 24.85 -9.41
C LEU A 475 0.44 25.57 -9.13
N ARG A 476 0.58 26.07 -7.91
CA ARG A 476 1.83 26.66 -7.40
C ARG A 476 2.06 26.23 -5.96
N GLN A 477 3.31 26.07 -5.58
CA GLN A 477 3.68 25.77 -4.21
C GLN A 477 3.28 26.91 -3.27
N THR A 478 2.63 26.58 -2.17
CA THR A 478 2.36 27.52 -1.09
C THR A 478 3.67 27.91 -0.42
N SER A 479 3.75 29.12 0.17
CA SER A 479 4.85 29.43 1.07
C SER A 479 4.80 28.43 2.24
N ALA A 480 5.94 27.83 2.59
CA ALA A 480 6.01 26.84 3.65
C ALA A 480 5.21 27.32 4.89
N SER A 481 4.16 26.61 5.23
CA SER A 481 3.57 26.74 6.55
C SER A 481 4.62 26.21 7.53
N SER A 482 5.11 27.09 8.41
CA SER A 482 5.92 26.71 9.56
C SER A 482 5.25 25.51 10.26
N ASN A 483 5.98 24.42 10.41
CA ASN A 483 5.59 23.21 11.16
C ASN A 483 4.84 23.58 12.44
N GLN A 484 3.65 23.01 12.58
CA GLN A 484 3.11 22.66 13.89
C GLN A 484 3.28 21.19 14.15
#